data_fddfddc2073f9f6e5d427480534c5ab4
#
_entry.id   fddfddc2073f9f6e5d427480534c5ab4
#
_cell.length_a   1.000
_cell.length_b   1.000
_cell.length_c   1.000
_cell.angle_alpha   90.00
_cell.angle_beta   90.00
_cell.angle_gamma   90.00
#
_symmetry.space_group_name_H-M   'P 1'
#
loop_
_entity.id
_entity.type
_entity.pdbx_description
1 polymer ?
#
loop_
_entity_poly.entity_id
_entity_poly.type
_entity_poly.pdbx_seq_one_letter_code
_entity_poly.pdbx_strand_id
1 'polypeptide(L)'
;MKHMSKLQLLLITAPLVLALFSFFVLAKTTSSVDFHKSNIESLENKKDKVMELTAASAAASAAITLIPGDVATPIATELADLSSKFIIVICAIYVEKYLLTITGYVTFAILIPIACIIFSIGALLMRPPLFRTSFRIALLGLAFFLVIPASLGVSHMIENTYHESIEATIDSATQTAEEIEAETESLAENTPAVTESETEKPSGIAETIGGWLNSVTESGRELTENLTNSVNHSTEEFRQLFNNMLEAFAVMLVTSCVIPILVLLLFVWMVKLIIGSGNGPMPPLPKP
;
A
#
# COMPACT_ATOMS: atom_id res chain seq x y z
N MET A 1 14.11 -46.47 33.36
CA MET A 1 13.81 -45.05 33.19
C MET A 1 15.12 -44.31 33.20
N LYS A 2 15.57 -43.77 32.05
CA LYS A 2 16.85 -43.06 31.92
C LYS A 2 16.77 -41.76 32.73
N HIS A 3 17.66 -41.56 33.69
CA HIS A 3 17.77 -40.32 34.45
C HIS A 3 18.01 -39.16 33.49
N MET A 4 16.97 -38.39 33.19
CA MET A 4 17.11 -37.18 32.37
C MET A 4 18.01 -36.20 33.13
N SER A 5 19.09 -35.75 32.49
CA SER A 5 19.95 -34.73 33.10
C SER A 5 19.14 -33.44 33.28
N LYS A 6 19.44 -32.66 34.33
CA LYS A 6 18.79 -31.37 34.60
C LYS A 6 18.81 -30.45 33.37
N LEU A 7 19.87 -30.57 32.56
CA LEU A 7 20.04 -29.83 31.30
C LEU A 7 19.05 -30.29 30.23
N GLN A 8 18.77 -31.61 30.12
CA GLN A 8 17.78 -32.12 29.16
C GLN A 8 16.35 -31.69 29.52
N LEU A 9 16.02 -31.69 30.81
CA LEU A 9 14.74 -31.22 31.30
C LEU A 9 14.55 -29.73 30.97
N LEU A 10 15.56 -28.91 31.21
CA LEU A 10 15.54 -27.47 30.91
C LEU A 10 15.44 -27.22 29.40
N LEU A 11 16.11 -28.02 28.56
CA LEU A 11 16.07 -27.89 27.09
C LEU A 11 14.71 -28.25 26.50
N ILE A 12 13.88 -29.02 27.20
CA ILE A 12 12.51 -29.39 26.81
C ILE A 12 11.49 -28.38 27.35
N THR A 13 11.65 -28.00 28.64
CA THR A 13 10.66 -27.13 29.29
C THR A 13 10.74 -25.67 28.84
N ALA A 14 11.94 -25.13 28.61
CA ALA A 14 12.12 -23.74 28.22
C ALA A 14 11.42 -23.40 26.88
N PRO A 15 11.57 -24.14 25.77
CA PRO A 15 10.86 -23.83 24.54
C PRO A 15 9.35 -24.06 24.66
N LEU A 16 8.88 -24.96 25.51
CA LEU A 16 7.47 -25.22 25.74
C LEU A 16 6.81 -24.05 26.51
N VAL A 17 7.50 -23.50 27.49
CA VAL A 17 7.09 -22.26 28.17
C VAL A 17 7.10 -21.08 27.20
N LEU A 18 8.13 -20.99 26.34
CA LEU A 18 8.21 -19.97 25.30
C LEU A 18 7.06 -20.10 24.29
N ALA A 19 6.66 -21.31 23.92
CA ALA A 19 5.51 -21.54 23.03
C ALA A 19 4.20 -21.05 23.66
N LEU A 20 3.97 -21.34 24.93
CA LEU A 20 2.80 -20.84 25.67
C LEU A 20 2.83 -19.32 25.81
N PHE A 21 3.96 -18.74 26.16
CA PHE A 21 4.13 -17.30 26.24
C PHE A 21 3.90 -16.63 24.88
N SER A 22 4.44 -17.20 23.80
CA SER A 22 4.22 -16.72 22.43
C SER A 22 2.74 -16.73 22.06
N PHE A 23 2.05 -17.84 22.34
CA PHE A 23 0.65 -18.01 22.00
C PHE A 23 -0.28 -17.07 22.79
N PHE A 24 -0.11 -16.97 24.12
CA PHE A 24 -1.02 -16.22 24.98
C PHE A 24 -0.71 -14.73 25.08
N VAL A 25 0.57 -14.35 25.00
CA VAL A 25 1.01 -12.97 25.20
C VAL A 25 1.42 -12.33 23.89
N LEU A 26 2.43 -12.88 23.19
CA LEU A 26 2.95 -12.25 21.98
C LEU A 26 1.93 -12.23 20.85
N ALA A 27 1.22 -13.32 20.61
CA ALA A 27 0.21 -13.36 19.54
C ALA A 27 -0.89 -12.31 19.75
N LYS A 28 -1.36 -12.13 20.99
CA LYS A 28 -2.39 -11.13 21.31
C LYS A 28 -1.85 -9.71 21.18
N THR A 29 -0.63 -9.45 21.64
CA THR A 29 -0.01 -8.13 21.61
C THR A 29 0.33 -7.72 20.17
N THR A 30 0.99 -8.60 19.41
CA THR A 30 1.45 -8.32 18.04
C THR A 30 0.34 -8.34 16.99
N SER A 31 -0.84 -8.89 17.29
CA SER A 31 -2.02 -8.77 16.44
C SER A 31 -2.91 -7.58 16.80
N SER A 32 -2.58 -6.84 17.87
CA SER A 32 -3.36 -5.68 18.27
C SER A 32 -3.07 -4.46 17.39
N VAL A 33 -4.12 -3.68 17.13
CA VAL A 33 -4.04 -2.41 16.38
C VAL A 33 -3.12 -1.43 17.11
N ASP A 34 -3.18 -1.42 18.45
CA ASP A 34 -2.36 -0.52 19.28
C ASP A 34 -0.86 -0.74 19.11
N PHE A 35 -0.42 -2.00 18.96
CA PHE A 35 0.98 -2.32 18.72
C PHE A 35 1.49 -1.78 17.38
N HIS A 36 0.62 -1.74 16.38
CA HIS A 36 0.94 -1.28 15.04
C HIS A 36 0.44 0.15 14.75
N LYS A 37 0.04 0.92 15.77
CA LYS A 37 -0.59 2.23 15.61
C LYS A 37 0.20 3.17 14.68
N SER A 38 1.49 3.31 14.87
CA SER A 38 2.34 4.17 14.05
C SER A 38 2.39 3.72 12.59
N ASN A 39 2.48 2.40 12.34
CA ASN A 39 2.49 1.86 10.99
C ASN A 39 1.12 2.00 10.30
N ILE A 40 0.05 1.83 11.07
CA ILE A 40 -1.33 2.00 10.55
C ILE A 40 -1.59 3.48 10.23
N GLU A 41 -1.16 4.41 11.08
CA GLU A 41 -1.26 5.84 10.85
C GLU A 41 -0.48 6.27 9.58
N SER A 42 0.72 5.73 9.39
CA SER A 42 1.49 5.95 8.16
C SER A 42 0.75 5.45 6.91
N LEU A 43 0.12 4.27 6.98
CA LEU A 43 -0.68 3.73 5.89
C LEU A 43 -1.97 4.54 5.64
N GLU A 44 -2.59 5.08 6.68
CA GLU A 44 -3.75 5.95 6.54
C GLU A 44 -3.39 7.27 5.88
N ASN A 45 -2.33 7.92 6.30
CA ASN A 45 -1.82 9.14 5.67
C ASN A 45 -1.47 8.91 4.18
N LYS A 46 -0.85 7.77 3.88
CA LYS A 46 -0.56 7.37 2.50
C LYS A 46 -1.83 7.18 1.68
N LYS A 47 -2.81 6.47 2.23
CA LYS A 47 -4.13 6.29 1.59
C LYS A 47 -4.79 7.63 1.30
N ASP A 48 -4.77 8.56 2.26
CA ASP A 48 -5.40 9.86 2.12
C ASP A 48 -4.73 10.67 0.99
N LYS A 49 -3.41 10.67 0.88
CA LYS A 49 -2.69 11.27 -0.26
C LYS A 49 -3.07 10.64 -1.61
N VAL A 50 -3.21 9.30 -1.66
CA VAL A 50 -3.64 8.63 -2.89
C VAL A 50 -5.09 8.98 -3.23
N MET A 51 -5.95 9.19 -2.22
CA MET A 51 -7.32 9.67 -2.44
C MET A 51 -7.34 11.10 -2.98
N GLU A 52 -6.49 11.99 -2.46
CA GLU A 52 -6.33 13.35 -2.98
C GLU A 52 -5.85 13.35 -4.44
N LEU A 53 -4.83 12.54 -4.76
CA LEU A 53 -4.37 12.36 -6.15
C LEU A 53 -5.47 11.81 -7.07
N THR A 54 -6.29 10.87 -6.55
CA THR A 54 -7.44 10.32 -7.29
C THR A 54 -8.47 11.40 -7.60
N ALA A 55 -8.80 12.20 -6.60
CA ALA A 55 -9.76 13.29 -6.74
C ALA A 55 -9.21 14.39 -7.66
N ALA A 56 -7.96 14.81 -7.47
CA ALA A 56 -7.31 15.82 -8.29
C ALA A 56 -7.18 15.38 -9.76
N SER A 57 -6.83 14.12 -10.02
CA SER A 57 -6.77 13.57 -11.38
C SER A 57 -8.15 13.52 -12.04
N ALA A 58 -9.19 13.16 -11.29
CA ALA A 58 -10.57 13.15 -11.80
C ALA A 58 -11.06 14.57 -12.07
N ALA A 59 -10.79 15.52 -11.17
CA ALA A 59 -11.15 16.92 -11.31
C ALA A 59 -10.48 17.56 -12.53
N ALA A 60 -9.16 17.37 -12.68
CA ALA A 60 -8.41 17.86 -13.83
C ALA A 60 -8.92 17.24 -15.16
N SER A 61 -9.21 15.92 -15.15
CA SER A 61 -9.78 15.26 -16.34
C SER A 61 -11.11 15.91 -16.77
N ALA A 62 -11.99 16.15 -15.82
CA ALA A 62 -13.27 16.73 -16.14
C ALA A 62 -13.15 18.20 -16.58
N ALA A 63 -12.34 18.98 -15.89
CA ALA A 63 -12.10 20.37 -16.27
C ALA A 63 -11.55 20.45 -17.71
N ILE A 64 -10.56 19.62 -18.06
CA ILE A 64 -10.00 19.57 -19.42
C ILE A 64 -11.04 19.18 -20.48
N THR A 65 -12.06 18.36 -20.14
CA THR A 65 -13.14 18.02 -21.08
C THR A 65 -14.07 19.18 -21.39
N LEU A 66 -14.08 20.24 -20.57
CA LEU A 66 -14.84 21.47 -20.84
C LEU A 66 -14.21 22.33 -21.94
N ILE A 67 -12.91 22.11 -22.21
CA ILE A 67 -12.18 22.88 -23.21
C ILE A 67 -12.59 22.40 -24.60
N PRO A 68 -13.09 23.33 -25.47
CA PRO A 68 -13.50 22.97 -26.83
C PRO A 68 -12.30 22.63 -27.71
N GLY A 69 -12.33 21.48 -28.33
CA GLY A 69 -11.30 21.01 -29.27
C GLY A 69 -10.85 19.59 -29.01
N ASP A 70 -10.42 18.91 -30.06
CA ASP A 70 -10.04 17.47 -29.99
C ASP A 70 -8.66 17.23 -29.40
N VAL A 71 -7.88 18.30 -29.16
CA VAL A 71 -6.47 18.20 -28.76
C VAL A 71 -6.30 17.83 -27.29
N ALA A 72 -7.17 18.30 -26.43
CA ALA A 72 -7.11 18.06 -24.98
C ALA A 72 -7.84 16.77 -24.56
N THR A 73 -8.75 16.26 -25.35
CA THR A 73 -9.55 15.05 -25.07
C THR A 73 -8.69 13.80 -24.76
N PRO A 74 -7.57 13.51 -25.46
CA PRO A 74 -6.73 12.37 -25.12
C PRO A 74 -6.12 12.50 -23.72
N ILE A 75 -5.69 13.71 -23.32
CA ILE A 75 -5.10 13.95 -22.01
C ILE A 75 -6.14 13.78 -20.90
N ALA A 76 -7.36 14.31 -21.10
CA ALA A 76 -8.47 14.13 -20.19
C ALA A 76 -8.80 12.65 -19.99
N THR A 77 -8.85 11.85 -21.05
CA THR A 77 -9.11 10.41 -20.98
C THR A 77 -8.02 9.69 -20.20
N GLU A 78 -6.74 9.99 -20.43
CA GLU A 78 -5.62 9.39 -19.73
C GLU A 78 -5.60 9.75 -18.22
N LEU A 79 -6.02 10.98 -17.86
CA LEU A 79 -6.18 11.40 -16.47
C LEU A 79 -7.33 10.65 -15.77
N ALA A 80 -8.46 10.45 -16.46
CA ALA A 80 -9.56 9.64 -15.94
C ALA A 80 -9.14 8.19 -15.71
N ASP A 81 -8.41 7.62 -16.66
CA ASP A 81 -7.85 6.27 -16.54
C ASP A 81 -6.86 6.18 -15.39
N LEU A 82 -6.03 7.21 -15.18
CA LEU A 82 -5.08 7.28 -14.07
C LEU A 82 -5.80 7.34 -12.72
N SER A 83 -6.86 8.13 -12.60
CA SER A 83 -7.74 8.17 -11.43
C SER A 83 -8.26 6.76 -11.07
N SER A 84 -8.71 6.01 -12.06
CA SER A 84 -9.16 4.62 -11.86
C SER A 84 -8.04 3.69 -11.40
N LYS A 85 -6.81 3.90 -11.87
CA LYS A 85 -5.63 3.11 -11.48
C LYS A 85 -5.20 3.41 -10.05
N PHE A 86 -5.39 4.62 -9.53
CA PHE A 86 -5.13 4.95 -8.12
C PHE A 86 -5.96 4.10 -7.15
N ILE A 87 -7.16 3.67 -7.55
CA ILE A 87 -8.00 2.76 -6.73
C ILE A 87 -7.26 1.45 -6.44
N ILE A 88 -6.47 0.94 -7.39
CA ILE A 88 -5.67 -0.28 -7.20
C ILE A 88 -4.62 -0.05 -6.10
N VAL A 89 -3.99 1.12 -6.08
CA VAL A 89 -3.03 1.50 -5.04
C VAL A 89 -3.70 1.58 -3.66
N ILE A 90 -4.90 2.17 -3.58
CA ILE A 90 -5.69 2.21 -2.35
C ILE A 90 -6.00 0.79 -1.85
N CYS A 91 -6.42 -0.11 -2.74
CA CYS A 91 -6.65 -1.52 -2.40
C CYS A 91 -5.37 -2.20 -1.87
N ALA A 92 -4.21 -1.92 -2.46
CA ALA A 92 -2.94 -2.45 -2.01
C ALA A 92 -2.59 -1.97 -0.59
N ILE A 93 -2.82 -0.68 -0.28
CA ILE A 93 -2.61 -0.11 1.06
C ILE A 93 -3.52 -0.80 2.10
N TYR A 94 -4.79 -1.07 1.76
CA TYR A 94 -5.66 -1.84 2.64
C TYR A 94 -5.15 -3.26 2.87
N VAL A 95 -4.65 -3.93 1.84
CA VAL A 95 -4.05 -5.25 1.98
C VAL A 95 -2.83 -5.20 2.89
N GLU A 96 -1.94 -4.22 2.76
CA GLU A 96 -0.81 -4.01 3.67
C GLU A 96 -1.27 -3.83 5.12
N LYS A 97 -2.29 -3.00 5.36
CA LYS A 97 -2.87 -2.74 6.68
C LYS A 97 -3.39 -4.03 7.33
N TYR A 98 -4.10 -4.88 6.59
CA TYR A 98 -4.59 -6.14 7.13
C TYR A 98 -3.48 -7.17 7.32
N LEU A 99 -2.54 -7.25 6.39
CA LEU A 99 -1.39 -8.16 6.53
C LEU A 99 -0.56 -7.83 7.77
N LEU A 100 -0.45 -6.57 8.15
CA LEU A 100 0.32 -6.14 9.32
C LEU A 100 -0.14 -6.84 10.62
N THR A 101 -1.45 -6.96 10.82
CA THR A 101 -2.03 -7.64 11.99
C THR A 101 -2.03 -9.16 11.84
N ILE A 102 -2.34 -9.66 10.64
CA ILE A 102 -2.40 -11.10 10.34
C ILE A 102 -1.02 -11.75 10.46
N THR A 103 0.03 -11.10 9.97
CA THR A 103 1.40 -11.65 10.04
C THR A 103 1.88 -11.80 11.49
N GLY A 104 1.55 -10.86 12.37
CA GLY A 104 1.80 -10.97 13.80
C GLY A 104 1.13 -12.20 14.41
N TYR A 105 -0.16 -12.38 14.14
CA TYR A 105 -0.92 -13.54 14.61
C TYR A 105 -0.33 -14.85 14.08
N VAL A 106 -0.15 -14.99 12.78
CA VAL A 106 0.39 -16.22 12.16
C VAL A 106 1.77 -16.56 12.70
N THR A 107 2.64 -15.57 12.91
CA THR A 107 3.97 -15.79 13.44
C THR A 107 3.94 -16.30 14.86
N PHE A 108 3.28 -15.59 15.77
CA PHE A 108 3.37 -15.84 17.20
C PHE A 108 2.32 -16.85 17.72
N ALA A 109 1.20 -17.04 17.04
CA ALA A 109 0.20 -18.04 17.39
C ALA A 109 0.45 -19.40 16.73
N ILE A 110 1.12 -19.44 15.56
CA ILE A 110 1.26 -20.68 14.79
C ILE A 110 2.72 -21.05 14.60
N LEU A 111 3.53 -20.21 13.94
CA LEU A 111 4.88 -20.59 13.49
C LEU A 111 5.86 -20.78 14.68
N ILE A 112 5.88 -19.84 15.62
CA ILE A 112 6.76 -19.93 16.79
C ILE A 112 6.40 -21.10 17.71
N PRO A 113 5.12 -21.33 18.11
CA PRO A 113 4.74 -22.52 18.87
C PRO A 113 5.08 -23.83 18.17
N ILE A 114 4.82 -23.95 16.86
CA ILE A 114 5.20 -25.15 16.09
C ILE A 114 6.73 -25.36 16.13
N ALA A 115 7.51 -24.29 15.92
CA ALA A 115 8.96 -24.36 16.01
C ALA A 115 9.42 -24.85 17.39
N CYS A 116 8.86 -24.31 18.48
CA CYS A 116 9.18 -24.69 19.84
C CYS A 116 8.81 -26.15 20.15
N ILE A 117 7.68 -26.63 19.64
CA ILE A 117 7.26 -28.04 19.80
C ILE A 117 8.25 -28.97 19.06
N ILE A 118 8.60 -28.65 17.82
CA ILE A 118 9.58 -29.43 17.04
C ILE A 118 10.93 -29.42 17.73
N PHE A 119 11.34 -28.29 18.31
CA PHE A 119 12.54 -28.18 19.08
C PHE A 119 12.55 -29.11 20.32
N SER A 120 11.44 -29.11 21.09
CA SER A 120 11.27 -29.96 22.27
C SER A 120 11.26 -31.43 21.90
N ILE A 121 10.63 -31.83 20.81
CA ILE A 121 10.68 -33.20 20.29
C ILE A 121 12.11 -33.57 19.87
N GLY A 122 12.82 -32.65 19.21
CA GLY A 122 14.22 -32.80 18.83
C GLY A 122 15.14 -33.05 20.05
N ALA A 123 14.91 -32.32 21.13
CA ALA A 123 15.63 -32.45 22.39
C ALA A 123 15.32 -33.81 23.06
N LEU A 124 14.06 -34.26 23.01
CA LEU A 124 13.65 -35.55 23.58
C LEU A 124 14.24 -36.73 22.79
N LEU A 125 14.22 -36.67 21.46
CA LEU A 125 14.69 -37.71 20.55
C LEU A 125 16.22 -37.64 20.27
N MET A 126 16.91 -36.60 20.76
CA MET A 126 18.33 -36.29 20.47
C MET A 126 18.65 -36.31 18.95
N ARG A 127 17.72 -35.81 18.11
CA ARG A 127 17.90 -35.82 16.66
C ARG A 127 18.31 -34.43 16.13
N PRO A 128 19.58 -34.27 15.67
CA PRO A 128 20.10 -33.00 15.14
C PRO A 128 19.27 -32.37 14.02
N PRO A 129 18.65 -33.13 13.09
CA PRO A 129 17.87 -32.52 12.02
C PRO A 129 16.64 -31.77 12.52
N LEU A 130 16.00 -32.17 13.62
CA LEU A 130 14.84 -31.51 14.19
C LEU A 130 15.13 -30.12 14.72
N PHE A 131 16.29 -29.90 15.31
CA PHE A 131 16.75 -28.58 15.76
C PHE A 131 16.91 -27.62 14.58
N ARG A 132 17.48 -28.12 13.47
CA ARG A 132 17.64 -27.33 12.26
C ARG A 132 16.29 -26.95 11.66
N THR A 133 15.34 -27.89 11.62
CA THR A 133 13.98 -27.62 11.14
C THR A 133 13.23 -26.63 12.01
N SER A 134 13.33 -26.77 13.35
CA SER A 134 12.75 -25.83 14.30
C SER A 134 13.28 -24.42 14.08
N PHE A 135 14.60 -24.27 14.01
CA PHE A 135 15.22 -22.96 13.78
C PHE A 135 14.79 -22.34 12.43
N ARG A 136 14.65 -23.17 11.40
CA ARG A 136 14.15 -22.72 10.09
C ARG A 136 12.74 -22.14 10.15
N ILE A 137 11.84 -22.83 10.85
CA ILE A 137 10.46 -22.39 11.02
C ILE A 137 10.39 -21.12 11.85
N ALA A 138 11.17 -21.03 12.94
CA ALA A 138 11.23 -19.83 13.76
C ALA A 138 11.76 -18.62 12.98
N LEU A 139 12.83 -18.81 12.20
CA LEU A 139 13.40 -17.75 11.36
C LEU A 139 12.43 -17.32 10.27
N LEU A 140 11.73 -18.27 9.63
CA LEU A 140 10.70 -17.97 8.65
C LEU A 140 9.56 -17.16 9.27
N GLY A 141 9.09 -17.53 10.46
CA GLY A 141 8.06 -16.78 11.18
C GLY A 141 8.50 -15.36 11.49
N LEU A 142 9.71 -15.19 12.01
CA LEU A 142 10.26 -13.88 12.31
C LEU A 142 10.42 -13.02 11.03
N ALA A 143 10.90 -13.62 9.94
CA ALA A 143 10.99 -12.95 8.66
C ALA A 143 9.60 -12.47 8.17
N PHE A 144 8.59 -13.33 8.28
CA PHE A 144 7.22 -13.01 7.89
C PHE A 144 6.65 -11.82 8.69
N PHE A 145 6.93 -11.79 9.99
CA PHE A 145 6.51 -10.67 10.86
C PHE A 145 7.20 -9.35 10.51
N LEU A 146 8.50 -9.41 10.15
CA LEU A 146 9.29 -8.21 9.88
C LEU A 146 9.10 -7.63 8.48
N VAL A 147 8.53 -8.39 7.52
CA VAL A 147 8.36 -7.95 6.12
C VAL A 147 7.63 -6.63 6.04
N ILE A 148 6.46 -6.52 6.66
CA ILE A 148 5.63 -5.31 6.53
C ILE A 148 6.25 -4.09 7.22
N PRO A 149 6.72 -4.15 8.49
CA PRO A 149 7.40 -3.02 9.11
C PRO A 149 8.66 -2.58 8.34
N ALA A 150 9.41 -3.53 7.78
CA ALA A 150 10.58 -3.21 6.98
C ALA A 150 10.21 -2.56 5.63
N SER A 151 9.17 -3.04 4.94
CA SER A 151 8.70 -2.44 3.70
C SER A 151 8.19 -1.02 3.91
N LEU A 152 7.45 -0.77 5.00
CA LEU A 152 6.98 0.57 5.36
C LEU A 152 8.14 1.53 5.64
N GLY A 153 9.19 1.06 6.32
CA GLY A 153 10.39 1.87 6.54
C GLY A 153 11.07 2.30 5.24
N VAL A 154 11.19 1.40 4.26
CA VAL A 154 11.74 1.71 2.94
C VAL A 154 10.80 2.63 2.15
N SER A 155 9.49 2.35 2.15
CA SER A 155 8.49 3.19 1.50
C SER A 155 8.52 4.63 2.02
N HIS A 156 8.62 4.81 3.32
CA HIS A 156 8.67 6.13 3.96
C HIS A 156 9.91 6.94 3.54
N MET A 157 11.06 6.28 3.34
CA MET A 157 12.25 6.96 2.82
C MET A 157 12.04 7.49 1.41
N ILE A 158 11.37 6.74 0.55
CA ILE A 158 11.07 7.15 -0.83
C ILE A 158 10.01 8.26 -0.83
N GLU A 159 8.92 8.07 -0.11
CA GLU A 159 7.85 9.06 -0.01
C GLU A 159 8.34 10.41 0.50
N ASN A 160 9.22 10.43 1.50
CA ASN A 160 9.82 11.68 1.98
C ASN A 160 10.69 12.38 0.92
N THR A 161 11.30 11.62 0.01
CA THR A 161 12.10 12.18 -1.08
C THR A 161 11.22 12.85 -2.13
N TYR A 162 10.04 12.30 -2.40
CA TYR A 162 9.11 12.79 -3.43
C TYR A 162 7.92 13.58 -2.88
N HIS A 163 7.92 13.87 -1.57
CA HIS A 163 6.80 14.54 -0.90
C HIS A 163 6.47 15.89 -1.54
N GLU A 164 7.47 16.74 -1.74
CA GLU A 164 7.26 18.06 -2.37
C GLU A 164 6.72 17.93 -3.80
N SER A 165 7.21 16.96 -4.57
CA SER A 165 6.74 16.71 -5.95
C SER A 165 5.28 16.26 -5.98
N ILE A 166 4.90 15.38 -5.05
CA ILE A 166 3.53 14.87 -4.95
C ILE A 166 2.56 15.99 -4.52
N GLU A 167 2.91 16.79 -3.51
CA GLU A 167 2.09 17.91 -3.06
C GLU A 167 1.94 18.97 -4.14
N ALA A 168 3.04 19.36 -4.80
CA ALA A 168 3.00 20.28 -5.92
C ALA A 168 2.12 19.76 -7.09
N THR A 169 2.08 18.44 -7.29
CA THR A 169 1.22 17.83 -8.32
C THR A 169 -0.26 17.92 -7.95
N ILE A 170 -0.61 17.67 -6.67
CA ILE A 170 -1.97 17.79 -6.18
C ILE A 170 -2.45 19.24 -6.30
N ASP A 171 -1.63 20.19 -5.83
CA ASP A 171 -1.92 21.62 -5.88
C ASP A 171 -2.12 22.09 -7.33
N SER A 172 -1.22 21.71 -8.23
CA SER A 172 -1.30 22.07 -9.66
C SER A 172 -2.58 21.51 -10.30
N ALA A 173 -2.95 20.27 -10.00
CA ALA A 173 -4.15 19.65 -10.56
C ALA A 173 -5.42 20.30 -10.02
N THR A 174 -5.45 20.62 -8.72
CA THR A 174 -6.58 21.28 -8.08
C THR A 174 -6.72 22.71 -8.62
N GLN A 175 -5.62 23.45 -8.70
CA GLN A 175 -5.63 24.81 -9.25
C GLN A 175 -6.08 24.83 -10.71
N THR A 176 -5.60 23.91 -11.54
CA THR A 176 -6.03 23.79 -12.94
C THR A 176 -7.53 23.51 -13.03
N ALA A 177 -8.07 22.65 -12.17
CA ALA A 177 -9.49 22.36 -12.13
C ALA A 177 -10.32 23.60 -11.72
N GLU A 178 -9.90 24.30 -10.67
CA GLU A 178 -10.55 25.53 -10.17
C GLU A 178 -10.52 26.68 -11.21
N GLU A 179 -9.39 26.87 -11.87
CA GLU A 179 -9.24 27.92 -12.90
C GLU A 179 -10.17 27.68 -14.09
N ILE A 180 -10.25 26.43 -14.57
CA ILE A 180 -11.15 26.08 -15.69
C ILE A 180 -12.63 26.18 -15.27
N GLU A 181 -12.95 25.77 -14.04
CA GLU A 181 -14.31 25.87 -13.50
C GLU A 181 -14.73 27.34 -13.37
N ALA A 182 -13.86 28.21 -12.85
CA ALA A 182 -14.10 29.64 -12.74
C ALA A 182 -14.26 30.35 -14.11
N GLU A 183 -13.44 29.98 -15.09
CA GLU A 183 -13.58 30.48 -16.48
C GLU A 183 -14.93 30.04 -17.10
N THR A 184 -15.31 28.79 -16.84
CA THR A 184 -16.56 28.21 -17.35
C THR A 184 -17.79 28.87 -16.71
N GLU A 185 -17.75 29.11 -15.36
CA GLU A 185 -18.83 29.85 -14.67
C GLU A 185 -18.96 31.30 -15.16
N SER A 186 -17.85 32.00 -15.37
CA SER A 186 -17.85 33.35 -15.86
C SER A 186 -18.46 33.50 -17.28
N LEU A 187 -18.34 32.45 -18.08
CA LEU A 187 -18.95 32.38 -19.41
C LEU A 187 -20.43 31.98 -19.34
N ALA A 188 -20.83 31.14 -18.37
CA ALA A 188 -22.21 30.73 -18.15
C ALA A 188 -23.07 31.86 -17.58
N GLU A 189 -22.52 32.80 -16.81
CA GLU A 189 -23.24 33.96 -16.25
C GLU A 189 -23.68 34.96 -17.35
N ASN A 190 -23.07 34.88 -18.53
CA ASN A 190 -23.43 35.66 -19.70
C ASN A 190 -24.48 35.00 -20.66
N THR A 191 -25.01 33.82 -20.29
CA THR A 191 -26.02 33.10 -21.11
C THR A 191 -27.30 32.91 -20.29
N PRO A 192 -28.51 33.17 -20.82
CA PRO A 192 -29.76 33.10 -20.05
C PRO A 192 -30.14 31.68 -19.68
N ALA A 193 -30.52 31.54 -18.43
CA ALA A 193 -30.87 30.35 -17.66
C ALA A 193 -31.68 29.28 -18.39
N VAL A 194 -31.27 28.03 -18.27
CA VAL A 194 -32.11 26.84 -18.46
C VAL A 194 -32.16 26.04 -17.17
N THR A 195 -33.34 25.91 -16.69
CA THR A 195 -34.02 25.28 -15.57
C THR A 195 -33.36 24.11 -14.85
N GLU A 196 -33.41 24.21 -13.53
CA GLU A 196 -33.09 23.16 -12.50
C GLU A 196 -33.86 21.84 -12.72
N SER A 197 -33.19 20.75 -12.55
CA SER A 197 -33.79 19.46 -12.18
C SER A 197 -33.10 18.88 -10.94
N GLU A 198 -33.94 18.57 -9.98
CA GLU A 198 -33.61 18.12 -8.60
C GLU A 198 -32.69 16.88 -8.54
N THR A 199 -31.76 16.93 -7.61
CA THR A 199 -30.75 15.90 -7.37
C THR A 199 -31.16 15.01 -6.21
N GLU A 200 -31.44 13.74 -6.47
CA GLU A 200 -31.42 12.68 -5.45
C GLU A 200 -29.97 12.23 -5.21
N LYS A 201 -29.64 11.96 -3.93
CA LYS A 201 -28.29 11.59 -3.46
C LYS A 201 -27.89 10.20 -3.92
N PRO A 202 -26.72 10.01 -4.56
CA PRO A 202 -26.14 8.70 -4.79
C PRO A 202 -25.19 8.28 -3.64
N SER A 203 -25.30 7.05 -3.20
CA SER A 203 -24.41 6.44 -2.22
C SER A 203 -23.40 5.53 -2.93
N GLY A 204 -22.17 6.02 -3.08
CA GLY A 204 -21.07 5.22 -3.62
C GLY A 204 -20.05 6.06 -4.38
N ILE A 205 -18.76 5.89 -4.10
CA ILE A 205 -17.67 6.68 -4.71
C ILE A 205 -17.67 6.57 -6.25
N ALA A 206 -17.95 5.39 -6.80
CA ALA A 206 -18.04 5.17 -8.25
C ALA A 206 -19.23 5.88 -8.91
N GLU A 207 -20.34 5.99 -8.20
CA GLU A 207 -21.56 6.66 -8.66
C GLU A 207 -21.43 8.17 -8.58
N THR A 208 -20.73 8.68 -7.58
CA THR A 208 -20.44 10.12 -7.42
C THR A 208 -19.52 10.62 -8.55
N ILE A 209 -18.47 9.86 -8.89
CA ILE A 209 -17.55 10.20 -9.98
C ILE A 209 -18.28 10.07 -11.35
N GLY A 210 -19.08 9.02 -11.54
CA GLY A 210 -19.84 8.82 -12.78
C GLY A 210 -20.97 9.85 -13.02
N GLY A 211 -21.67 10.24 -11.96
CA GLY A 211 -22.70 11.26 -12.00
C GLY A 211 -22.15 12.66 -12.31
N TRP A 212 -21.01 12.98 -11.71
CA TRP A 212 -20.33 14.24 -11.94
C TRP A 212 -19.71 14.34 -13.36
N LEU A 213 -19.11 13.26 -13.86
CA LEU A 213 -18.64 13.17 -15.26
C LEU A 213 -19.76 13.37 -16.28
N ASN A 214 -20.97 12.86 -16.05
CA ASN A 214 -22.09 13.03 -16.95
C ASN A 214 -22.67 14.47 -16.96
N SER A 215 -22.75 15.12 -15.80
CA SER A 215 -23.26 16.49 -15.73
C SER A 215 -22.33 17.51 -16.40
N VAL A 216 -21.02 17.29 -16.30
CA VAL A 216 -19.99 18.13 -16.93
C VAL A 216 -19.96 17.95 -18.45
N THR A 217 -20.23 16.77 -18.99
CA THR A 217 -20.20 16.49 -20.44
C THR A 217 -21.36 17.14 -21.18
N GLU A 218 -22.48 17.32 -20.51
CA GLU A 218 -23.70 17.89 -21.14
C GLU A 218 -23.66 19.42 -21.23
N SER A 219 -23.05 20.09 -20.25
CA SER A 219 -22.91 21.56 -20.24
C SER A 219 -21.80 22.09 -21.16
N GLY A 220 -20.82 21.26 -21.52
CA GLY A 220 -19.63 21.68 -22.30
C GLY A 220 -19.87 21.90 -23.79
N ARG A 221 -21.05 21.55 -24.32
CA ARG A 221 -21.31 21.61 -25.76
C ARG A 221 -21.62 23.01 -26.31
N GLU A 222 -22.05 23.93 -25.47
CA GLU A 222 -22.43 25.30 -25.91
C GLU A 222 -21.32 26.36 -25.75
N LEU A 223 -20.25 26.04 -25.06
CA LEU A 223 -19.18 26.98 -24.73
C LEU A 223 -18.03 27.04 -25.77
N THR A 224 -18.21 26.41 -26.91
CA THR A 224 -17.12 26.00 -27.83
C THR A 224 -16.44 27.15 -28.60
N GLU A 225 -17.06 28.30 -28.79
CA GLU A 225 -16.52 29.32 -29.71
C GLU A 225 -15.51 30.29 -29.08
N ASN A 226 -15.54 30.56 -27.79
CA ASN A 226 -14.70 31.57 -27.12
C ASN A 226 -13.38 31.07 -26.52
N LEU A 227 -13.25 29.77 -26.29
CA LEU A 227 -12.05 29.16 -25.66
C LEU A 227 -10.94 28.79 -26.64
N THR A 228 -11.16 28.89 -27.94
CA THR A 228 -10.19 28.43 -28.97
C THR A 228 -8.86 29.20 -28.97
N ASN A 229 -8.81 30.40 -28.43
CA ASN A 229 -7.60 31.19 -28.37
C ASN A 229 -6.72 30.91 -27.14
N SER A 230 -7.25 30.38 -26.05
CA SER A 230 -6.52 29.98 -24.85
C SER A 230 -5.91 28.56 -24.97
N VAL A 231 -6.47 27.74 -25.85
CA VAL A 231 -6.16 26.30 -25.97
C VAL A 231 -4.71 25.98 -26.35
N ASN A 232 -4.05 26.84 -27.11
CA ASN A 232 -2.68 26.54 -27.57
C ASN A 232 -1.61 26.65 -26.46
N HIS A 233 -1.85 27.47 -25.44
CA HIS A 233 -0.96 27.57 -24.28
C HIS A 233 -1.22 26.45 -23.27
N SER A 234 -2.47 26.08 -23.10
CA SER A 234 -2.94 25.12 -22.11
C SER A 234 -2.53 23.66 -22.40
N THR A 235 -2.32 23.29 -23.67
CA THR A 235 -2.03 21.88 -24.02
C THR A 235 -0.69 21.39 -23.44
N GLU A 236 0.33 22.26 -23.40
CA GLU A 236 1.65 21.89 -22.84
C GLU A 236 1.59 21.82 -21.30
N GLU A 237 0.81 22.69 -20.69
CA GLU A 237 0.55 22.67 -19.23
C GLU A 237 -0.19 21.42 -18.82
N PHE A 238 -1.23 21.02 -19.56
CA PHE A 238 -1.96 19.76 -19.30
C PHE A 238 -1.10 18.52 -19.50
N ARG A 239 -0.18 18.54 -20.47
CA ARG A 239 0.78 17.45 -20.65
C ARG A 239 1.77 17.38 -19.51
N GLN A 240 2.22 18.52 -18.98
CA GLN A 240 3.07 18.55 -17.78
C GLN A 240 2.32 18.04 -16.56
N LEU A 241 1.07 18.48 -16.35
CA LEU A 241 0.22 17.98 -15.28
C LEU A 241 0.04 16.46 -15.36
N PHE A 242 -0.28 15.93 -16.54
CA PHE A 242 -0.38 14.48 -16.74
C PHE A 242 0.92 13.75 -16.41
N ASN A 243 2.08 14.27 -16.84
CA ASN A 243 3.37 13.67 -16.55
C ASN A 243 3.68 13.67 -15.04
N ASN A 244 3.37 14.77 -14.35
CA ASN A 244 3.54 14.88 -12.89
C ASN A 244 2.62 13.91 -12.14
N MET A 245 1.36 13.79 -12.59
CA MET A 245 0.41 12.81 -12.06
C MET A 245 0.87 11.38 -12.29
N LEU A 246 1.44 11.08 -13.45
CA LEU A 246 2.00 9.76 -13.76
C LEU A 246 3.22 9.45 -12.88
N GLU A 247 4.08 10.44 -12.61
CA GLU A 247 5.20 10.28 -11.69
C GLU A 247 4.71 10.00 -10.26
N ALA A 248 3.75 10.78 -9.77
CA ALA A 248 3.15 10.57 -8.45
C ALA A 248 2.50 9.18 -8.35
N PHE A 249 1.78 8.74 -9.39
CA PHE A 249 1.22 7.39 -9.48
C PHE A 249 2.31 6.31 -9.42
N ALA A 250 3.38 6.48 -10.18
CA ALA A 250 4.49 5.52 -10.19
C ALA A 250 5.13 5.40 -8.81
N VAL A 251 5.39 6.51 -8.12
CA VAL A 251 5.92 6.51 -6.75
C VAL A 251 4.99 5.78 -5.80
N MET A 252 3.69 6.10 -5.82
CA MET A 252 2.69 5.48 -4.94
C MET A 252 2.51 3.99 -5.24
N LEU A 253 2.53 3.58 -6.50
CA LEU A 253 2.46 2.18 -6.90
C LEU A 253 3.70 1.40 -6.47
N VAL A 254 4.89 1.96 -6.67
CA VAL A 254 6.14 1.33 -6.25
C VAL A 254 6.17 1.16 -4.74
N THR A 255 5.85 2.19 -3.98
CA THR A 255 5.89 2.16 -2.51
C THR A 255 4.81 1.27 -1.89
N SER A 256 3.64 1.12 -2.53
CA SER A 256 2.53 0.32 -2.00
C SER A 256 2.45 -1.11 -2.51
N CYS A 257 3.04 -1.40 -3.69
CA CYS A 257 2.94 -2.74 -4.29
C CYS A 257 4.32 -3.37 -4.48
N VAL A 258 5.26 -2.65 -5.10
CA VAL A 258 6.54 -3.25 -5.52
C VAL A 258 7.46 -3.47 -4.33
N ILE A 259 7.61 -2.48 -3.44
CA ILE A 259 8.50 -2.57 -2.28
C ILE A 259 8.10 -3.69 -1.31
N PRO A 260 6.84 -3.84 -0.88
CA PRO A 260 6.46 -4.96 -0.03
C PRO A 260 6.80 -6.32 -0.63
N ILE A 261 6.59 -6.49 -1.94
CA ILE A 261 6.91 -7.72 -2.65
C ILE A 261 8.42 -7.95 -2.70
N LEU A 262 9.21 -6.91 -3.01
CA LEU A 262 10.68 -7.00 -3.04
C LEU A 262 11.25 -7.32 -1.65
N VAL A 263 10.75 -6.67 -0.61
CA VAL A 263 11.16 -6.94 0.78
C VAL A 263 10.83 -8.37 1.17
N LEU A 264 9.63 -8.86 0.82
CA LEU A 264 9.24 -10.25 1.06
C LEU A 264 10.20 -11.22 0.34
N LEU A 265 10.47 -11.00 -0.94
CA LEU A 265 11.39 -11.83 -1.71
C LEU A 265 12.81 -11.81 -1.12
N LEU A 266 13.28 -10.64 -0.69
CA LEU A 266 14.58 -10.48 -0.04
C LEU A 266 14.65 -11.27 1.28
N PHE A 267 13.62 -11.19 2.12
CA PHE A 267 13.57 -11.96 3.37
C PHE A 267 13.53 -13.47 3.10
N VAL A 268 12.71 -13.93 2.16
CA VAL A 268 12.66 -15.35 1.76
C VAL A 268 14.00 -15.82 1.21
N TRP A 269 14.66 -15.01 0.39
CA TRP A 269 15.99 -15.31 -0.14
C TRP A 269 17.03 -15.36 0.96
N MET A 270 17.03 -14.41 1.89
CA MET A 270 17.95 -14.37 3.03
C MET A 270 17.75 -15.59 3.94
N VAL A 271 16.50 -15.95 4.25
CA VAL A 271 16.18 -17.18 5.01
C VAL A 271 16.71 -18.40 4.27
N LYS A 272 16.51 -18.49 2.96
CA LYS A 272 16.98 -19.59 2.12
C LYS A 272 18.52 -19.68 2.10
N LEU A 273 19.21 -18.55 2.07
CA LEU A 273 20.67 -18.47 2.09
C LEU A 273 21.23 -18.94 3.44
N ILE A 274 20.67 -18.49 4.56
CA ILE A 274 21.07 -18.91 5.91
C ILE A 274 20.81 -20.42 6.11
N ILE A 275 19.71 -20.91 5.55
CA ILE A 275 19.33 -22.31 5.60
C ILE A 275 20.21 -23.17 4.69
N GLY A 276 20.51 -22.68 3.47
CA GLY A 276 21.30 -23.40 2.47
C GLY A 276 22.79 -23.49 2.83
N SER A 277 23.34 -22.48 3.50
CA SER A 277 24.73 -22.46 3.96
C SER A 277 25.04 -23.49 5.05
N GLY A 278 24.02 -24.09 5.67
CA GLY A 278 24.15 -25.08 6.75
C GLY A 278 24.37 -26.55 6.30
N ASN A 279 24.67 -26.82 5.03
CA ASN A 279 24.97 -28.19 4.54
C ASN A 279 26.42 -28.63 4.77
N GLY A 280 27.24 -27.83 5.46
CA GLY A 280 28.53 -28.25 5.92
C GLY A 280 28.43 -29.35 6.99
N PRO A 281 29.39 -30.31 7.08
CA PRO A 281 29.41 -31.32 8.13
C PRO A 281 29.53 -30.60 9.51
N MET A 282 28.58 -30.89 10.40
CA MET A 282 28.68 -30.41 11.77
C MET A 282 29.95 -30.93 12.44
N PRO A 283 30.68 -30.13 13.23
CA PRO A 283 31.73 -30.65 14.09
C PRO A 283 31.13 -31.70 15.04
N PRO A 284 31.83 -32.80 15.30
CA PRO A 284 31.34 -33.86 16.18
C PRO A 284 31.10 -33.28 17.58
N LEU A 285 29.93 -33.55 18.14
CA LEU A 285 29.60 -33.20 19.51
C LEU A 285 30.63 -33.84 20.44
N PRO A 286 31.13 -33.17 21.50
CA PRO A 286 31.99 -33.77 22.48
C PRO A 286 31.26 -34.97 23.09
N LYS A 287 31.91 -36.14 23.03
CA LYS A 287 31.41 -37.36 23.66
C LYS A 287 31.40 -37.16 25.19
N PRO A 288 30.39 -37.73 25.87
CA PRO A 288 30.25 -37.59 27.32
C PRO A 288 31.41 -38.24 28.07
#